data_22d1bbb520ca9cfcf8a1f6fc4be8475e
#
_entry.id   22d1bbb520ca9cfcf8a1f6fc4be8475e
#
_cell.length_a   1.000
_cell.length_b   1.000
_cell.length_c   1.000
_cell.angle_alpha   90.00
_cell.angle_beta   90.00
_cell.angle_gamma   90.00
#
_symmetry.space_group_name_H-M   'P 1'
#
loop_
_entity.id
_entity.type
_entity.pdbx_description
1 polymer ?
#
loop_
_entity_poly.entity_id
_entity_poly.type
_entity_poly.pdbx_seq_one_letter_code
_entity_poly.pdbx_strand_id
1 'polypeptide(L)'
;MVRSGQDRPLVEFGFSNPDRPRLGVELVDYSLLSSRLPPETLAAVHRTDFHQLFLFRAGEASTMVDFADLHCPAGTLLSVCPGRVLRLPRAVTADVDAVAVLFTVSFPPRLERVRTLLSPFGPVTWSVPAEEWGGIDRAVSELQVEYSRAAAENSTVSTDLVRQLLGALLLRVARLPVAIDHADDGHRSDETFQSFRRELEKDFATTRNAAVYAGRIGYSLRSLNRACQAATGRSAKALIDARVALEAKRMLAHTTLSAAAVGHRLGFSEATNFTKFFVRETGLTPGAFRADEL
;
A
#
# COMPACT_ATOMS: atom_id res chain seq x y z
N MET A 1 -3.50 -23.79 -31.89
CA MET A 1 -2.23 -23.04 -31.74
C MET A 1 -2.27 -22.37 -30.41
N VAL A 2 -1.67 -23.00 -29.40
CA VAL A 2 -1.58 -22.46 -28.04
C VAL A 2 -0.48 -21.41 -28.05
N ARG A 3 -0.83 -20.14 -27.85
CA ARG A 3 0.16 -19.07 -27.64
C ARG A 3 0.75 -19.28 -26.26
N SER A 4 2.01 -19.66 -26.21
CA SER A 4 2.85 -19.64 -25.02
C SER A 4 2.80 -18.23 -24.42
N GLY A 5 2.12 -18.06 -23.29
CA GLY A 5 2.20 -16.86 -22.47
C GLY A 5 3.63 -16.76 -21.93
N GLN A 6 4.34 -15.72 -22.35
CA GLN A 6 5.65 -15.42 -21.77
C GLN A 6 5.43 -15.06 -20.30
N ASP A 7 6.01 -15.84 -19.41
CA ASP A 7 6.20 -15.48 -17.99
C ASP A 7 6.90 -14.10 -17.93
N ARG A 8 6.14 -13.03 -17.70
CA ARG A 8 6.72 -11.75 -17.32
C ARG A 8 6.88 -11.77 -15.82
N PRO A 9 8.10 -11.90 -15.31
CA PRO A 9 8.33 -11.82 -13.87
C PRO A 9 7.86 -10.45 -13.37
N LEU A 10 7.28 -10.42 -12.17
CA LEU A 10 6.95 -9.16 -11.49
C LEU A 10 8.21 -8.31 -11.44
N VAL A 11 8.13 -7.12 -11.97
CA VAL A 11 9.22 -6.15 -11.90
C VAL A 11 9.24 -5.59 -10.47
N GLU A 12 10.34 -5.79 -9.76
CA GLU A 12 10.58 -5.15 -8.48
C GLU A 12 11.41 -3.89 -8.69
N PHE A 13 10.86 -2.75 -8.26
CA PHE A 13 11.59 -1.50 -8.28
C PHE A 13 12.08 -1.16 -6.88
N GLY A 14 13.40 -1.06 -6.73
CA GLY A 14 14.04 -0.43 -5.59
C GLY A 14 13.95 1.08 -5.67
N PHE A 15 13.95 1.73 -4.50
CA PHE A 15 13.98 3.19 -4.44
C PHE A 15 15.26 3.72 -5.10
N SER A 16 15.09 4.62 -6.04
CA SER A 16 16.19 5.36 -6.67
C SER A 16 15.74 6.80 -6.90
N ASN A 17 16.51 7.74 -6.39
CA ASN A 17 16.33 9.15 -6.69
C ASN A 17 17.42 9.56 -7.69
N PRO A 18 17.09 9.75 -8.98
CA PRO A 18 18.09 10.05 -10.02
C PRO A 18 18.84 11.34 -9.75
N ASP A 19 18.14 12.34 -9.23
CA ASP A 19 18.70 13.66 -8.98
C ASP A 19 19.52 13.70 -7.68
N ARG A 20 19.23 12.78 -6.73
CA ARG A 20 19.82 12.75 -5.38
C ARG A 20 19.91 11.33 -4.81
N PRO A 21 20.91 10.56 -5.21
CA PRO A 21 21.01 9.14 -4.83
C PRO A 21 21.07 8.86 -3.31
N ARG A 22 21.41 9.88 -2.50
CA ARG A 22 21.54 9.74 -1.03
C ARG A 22 20.31 10.21 -0.26
N LEU A 23 19.33 10.86 -0.94
CA LEU A 23 18.13 11.36 -0.29
C LEU A 23 17.04 10.29 -0.39
N GLY A 24 16.53 9.84 0.73
CA GLY A 24 15.51 8.79 0.82
C GLY A 24 14.08 9.27 0.47
N VAL A 25 13.95 10.38 -0.25
CA VAL A 25 12.69 10.91 -0.76
C VAL A 25 12.89 11.53 -2.14
N GLU A 26 11.89 11.42 -3.00
CA GLU A 26 11.79 12.11 -4.29
C GLU A 26 10.40 12.72 -4.42
N LEU A 27 10.36 13.98 -4.85
CA LEU A 27 9.12 14.65 -5.26
C LEU A 27 9.21 14.94 -6.75
N VAL A 28 8.21 14.50 -7.47
CA VAL A 28 8.17 14.62 -8.93
C VAL A 28 6.74 14.84 -9.41
N ASP A 29 6.57 15.72 -10.39
CA ASP A 29 5.27 15.87 -11.05
C ASP A 29 4.95 14.62 -11.84
N TYR A 30 3.69 14.21 -11.83
CA TYR A 30 3.23 13.00 -12.51
C TYR A 30 3.58 12.97 -14.01
N SER A 31 3.48 14.11 -14.68
CA SER A 31 3.85 14.24 -16.10
C SER A 31 5.34 13.93 -16.33
N LEU A 32 6.21 14.42 -15.45
CA LEU A 32 7.65 14.13 -15.50
C LEU A 32 7.93 12.67 -15.15
N LEU A 33 7.29 12.13 -14.11
CA LEU A 33 7.42 10.72 -13.72
C LEU A 33 7.01 9.80 -14.88
N SER A 34 5.87 10.09 -15.51
CA SER A 34 5.37 9.28 -16.64
C SER A 34 6.25 9.40 -17.87
N SER A 35 6.89 10.55 -18.13
CA SER A 35 7.79 10.73 -19.26
C SER A 35 9.15 10.04 -19.10
N ARG A 36 9.58 9.81 -17.85
CA ARG A 36 10.84 9.12 -17.52
C ARG A 36 10.76 7.59 -17.69
N LEU A 37 9.55 7.04 -17.72
CA LEU A 37 9.34 5.60 -17.73
C LEU A 37 8.89 5.13 -19.13
N PRO A 38 9.42 3.99 -19.62
CA PRO A 38 8.94 3.38 -20.86
C PRO A 38 7.44 3.05 -20.76
N PRO A 39 6.68 3.13 -21.87
CA PRO A 39 5.25 2.82 -21.87
C PRO A 39 4.91 1.42 -21.34
N GLU A 40 5.77 0.44 -21.62
CA GLU A 40 5.64 -0.92 -21.10
C GLU A 40 5.78 -0.99 -19.57
N THR A 41 6.63 -0.14 -18.98
CA THR A 41 6.79 -0.03 -17.51
C THR A 41 5.58 0.63 -16.85
N LEU A 42 5.02 1.67 -17.49
CA LEU A 42 3.79 2.33 -17.02
C LEU A 42 2.60 1.38 -17.05
N ALA A 43 2.54 0.50 -18.04
CA ALA A 43 1.46 -0.48 -18.18
C ALA A 43 1.69 -1.75 -17.33
N ALA A 44 2.94 -2.01 -16.92
CA ALA A 44 3.29 -3.22 -16.20
C ALA A 44 2.83 -3.16 -14.75
N VAL A 45 2.42 -4.32 -14.25
CA VAL A 45 2.19 -4.53 -12.83
C VAL A 45 3.55 -4.74 -12.16
N HIS A 46 3.79 -4.04 -11.06
CA HIS A 46 5.07 -4.08 -10.37
C HIS A 46 4.92 -3.96 -8.85
N ARG A 47 6.01 -4.18 -8.14
CA ARG A 47 6.12 -4.00 -6.68
C ARG A 47 7.27 -3.05 -6.38
N THR A 48 7.12 -2.26 -5.32
CA THR A 48 8.18 -1.35 -4.86
C THR A 48 8.60 -1.67 -3.42
N ASP A 49 9.83 -1.33 -3.06
CA ASP A 49 10.35 -1.39 -1.70
C ASP A 49 10.19 -0.06 -0.93
N PHE A 50 9.53 0.92 -1.54
CA PHE A 50 9.32 2.26 -1.02
C PHE A 50 7.83 2.66 -1.03
N HIS A 51 7.49 3.68 -0.25
CA HIS A 51 6.17 4.30 -0.23
C HIS A 51 5.96 5.23 -1.41
N GLN A 52 4.75 5.25 -1.94
CA GLN A 52 4.31 6.18 -2.97
C GLN A 52 3.05 6.89 -2.49
N LEU A 53 3.04 8.21 -2.58
CA LEU A 53 1.89 9.06 -2.28
C LEU A 53 1.64 9.96 -3.50
N PHE A 54 0.43 9.89 -4.07
CA PHE A 54 0.04 10.74 -5.19
C PHE A 54 -1.08 11.67 -4.74
N LEU A 55 -0.93 12.96 -4.97
CA LEU A 55 -2.00 13.94 -4.81
C LEU A 55 -2.47 14.38 -6.19
N PHE A 56 -3.71 14.07 -6.54
CA PHE A 56 -4.34 14.47 -7.80
C PHE A 56 -5.00 15.84 -7.64
N ARG A 57 -4.46 16.86 -8.30
CA ARG A 57 -4.91 18.26 -8.25
C ARG A 57 -5.97 18.57 -9.28
N ALA A 58 -5.83 17.99 -10.48
CA ALA A 58 -6.76 18.16 -11.59
C ALA A 58 -6.82 16.89 -12.45
N GLY A 59 -7.87 16.80 -13.27
CA GLY A 59 -8.09 15.67 -14.17
C GLY A 59 -8.47 14.37 -13.45
N GLU A 60 -8.39 13.28 -14.19
CA GLU A 60 -8.74 11.94 -13.71
C GLU A 60 -7.68 10.93 -14.13
N ALA A 61 -7.33 10.05 -13.21
CA ALA A 61 -6.44 8.91 -13.46
C ALA A 61 -7.06 7.61 -13.00
N SER A 62 -6.62 6.50 -13.57
CA SER A 62 -6.94 5.15 -13.12
C SER A 62 -5.66 4.40 -12.74
N THR A 63 -5.74 3.58 -11.73
CA THR A 63 -4.65 2.74 -11.24
C THR A 63 -5.18 1.38 -10.81
N MET A 64 -4.29 0.43 -10.58
CA MET A 64 -4.63 -0.83 -9.92
C MET A 64 -3.70 -1.01 -8.73
N VAL A 65 -4.28 -1.34 -7.58
CA VAL A 65 -3.52 -1.70 -6.37
C VAL A 65 -4.08 -3.00 -5.80
N ASP A 66 -3.22 -4.00 -5.64
CA ASP A 66 -3.58 -5.32 -5.11
C ASP A 66 -4.82 -5.94 -5.78
N PHE A 67 -4.85 -5.91 -7.12
CA PHE A 67 -5.92 -6.47 -7.98
C PHE A 67 -7.28 -5.74 -7.88
N ALA A 68 -7.31 -4.54 -7.31
CA ALA A 68 -8.47 -3.66 -7.33
C ALA A 68 -8.18 -2.46 -8.24
N ASP A 69 -9.01 -2.27 -9.27
CA ASP A 69 -8.97 -1.06 -10.07
C ASP A 69 -9.54 0.12 -9.27
N LEU A 70 -8.80 1.22 -9.29
CA LEU A 70 -9.12 2.43 -8.56
C LEU A 70 -9.24 3.61 -9.52
N HIS A 71 -10.27 4.43 -9.30
CA HIS A 71 -10.46 5.70 -9.97
C HIS A 71 -9.99 6.83 -9.08
N CYS A 72 -9.16 7.73 -9.63
CA CYS A 72 -8.53 8.82 -8.91
C CYS A 72 -8.86 10.15 -9.59
N PRO A 73 -10.04 10.75 -9.31
CA PRO A 73 -10.36 12.11 -9.77
C PRO A 73 -9.56 13.17 -8.99
N ALA A 74 -9.66 14.42 -9.43
CA ALA A 74 -9.16 15.57 -8.68
C ALA A 74 -9.65 15.54 -7.23
N GLY A 75 -8.79 15.91 -6.28
CA GLY A 75 -9.08 15.81 -4.84
C GLY A 75 -8.80 14.44 -4.23
N THR A 76 -8.30 13.49 -5.01
CA THR A 76 -7.89 12.18 -4.49
C THR A 76 -6.44 12.20 -4.02
N LEU A 77 -6.20 11.54 -2.88
CA LEU A 77 -4.88 11.18 -2.41
C LEU A 77 -4.78 9.64 -2.45
N LEU A 78 -3.77 9.13 -3.16
CA LEU A 78 -3.48 7.70 -3.30
C LEU A 78 -2.20 7.39 -2.52
N SER A 79 -2.23 6.36 -1.66
CA SER A 79 -1.05 5.90 -0.91
C SER A 79 -0.80 4.41 -1.16
N VAL A 80 0.39 4.10 -1.63
CA VAL A 80 0.82 2.72 -1.87
C VAL A 80 2.04 2.42 -1.01
N CYS A 81 1.90 1.45 -0.12
CA CYS A 81 2.97 1.01 0.76
C CYS A 81 3.88 -0.02 0.08
N PRO A 82 5.14 -0.16 0.53
CA PRO A 82 6.05 -1.21 0.09
C PRO A 82 5.41 -2.59 0.09
N GLY A 83 5.76 -3.39 -0.91
CA GLY A 83 5.27 -4.75 -1.04
C GLY A 83 3.85 -4.89 -1.63
N ARG A 84 3.10 -3.81 -1.77
CA ARG A 84 1.85 -3.84 -2.55
C ARG A 84 2.17 -3.97 -4.04
N VAL A 85 1.29 -4.66 -4.73
CA VAL A 85 1.33 -4.77 -6.19
C VAL A 85 0.52 -3.62 -6.77
N LEU A 86 1.11 -2.90 -7.70
CA LEU A 86 0.42 -1.79 -8.34
C LEU A 86 0.73 -1.73 -9.83
N ARG A 87 -0.16 -1.12 -10.57
CA ARG A 87 0.09 -0.52 -11.88
C ARG A 87 0.08 0.98 -11.68
N LEU A 88 1.08 1.70 -12.18
CA LEU A 88 1.16 3.15 -12.01
C LEU A 88 -0.13 3.85 -12.49
N PRO A 89 -0.51 4.97 -11.86
CA PRO A 89 -1.63 5.74 -12.34
C PRO A 89 -1.52 6.05 -13.82
N ARG A 90 -2.60 5.88 -14.56
CA ARG A 90 -2.71 6.20 -15.97
C ARG A 90 -3.71 7.33 -16.13
N ALA A 91 -3.32 8.38 -16.83
CA ALA A 91 -4.21 9.47 -17.15
C ALA A 91 -5.44 8.96 -17.95
N VAL A 92 -6.63 9.32 -17.50
CA VAL A 92 -7.91 9.11 -18.18
C VAL A 92 -8.27 10.35 -18.98
N THR A 93 -7.99 11.54 -18.42
CA THR A 93 -8.14 12.84 -19.08
C THR A 93 -6.78 13.44 -19.41
N ALA A 94 -6.73 14.35 -20.36
CA ALA A 94 -5.47 14.96 -20.83
C ALA A 94 -4.90 16.00 -19.83
N ASP A 95 -5.69 16.46 -18.88
CA ASP A 95 -5.40 17.56 -17.96
C ASP A 95 -4.99 17.07 -16.55
N VAL A 96 -4.50 15.82 -16.46
CA VAL A 96 -4.06 15.28 -15.16
C VAL A 96 -2.90 16.10 -14.60
N ASP A 97 -3.15 16.75 -13.48
CA ASP A 97 -2.14 17.38 -12.63
C ASP A 97 -2.07 16.60 -11.30
N ALA A 98 -0.93 15.97 -11.06
CA ALA A 98 -0.68 15.25 -9.82
C ALA A 98 0.80 15.31 -9.43
N VAL A 99 1.05 15.27 -8.12
CA VAL A 99 2.39 15.20 -7.54
C VAL A 99 2.58 13.83 -6.90
N ALA A 100 3.69 13.18 -7.25
CA ALA A 100 4.16 11.96 -6.61
C ALA A 100 5.21 12.29 -5.55
N VAL A 101 5.02 11.77 -4.34
CA VAL A 101 5.98 11.80 -3.24
C VAL A 101 6.40 10.35 -2.98
N LEU A 102 7.62 10.01 -3.38
CA LEU A 102 8.21 8.69 -3.26
C LEU A 102 9.21 8.70 -2.11
N PHE A 103 9.15 7.75 -1.17
CA PHE A 103 10.08 7.77 -0.04
C PHE A 103 10.35 6.38 0.55
N THR A 104 11.57 6.20 1.03
CA THR A 104 11.98 4.96 1.70
C THR A 104 11.29 4.79 3.04
N VAL A 105 11.18 3.55 3.52
CA VAL A 105 10.57 3.22 4.83
C VAL A 105 11.25 3.96 5.99
N SER A 106 12.55 4.23 5.86
CA SER A 106 13.36 4.86 6.92
C SER A 106 13.38 6.39 6.88
N PHE A 107 12.91 7.02 5.78
CA PHE A 107 13.05 8.46 5.62
C PHE A 107 12.12 9.28 6.50
N PRO A 108 10.80 8.96 6.65
CA PRO A 108 9.91 9.75 7.50
C PRO A 108 10.36 9.73 8.97
N PRO A 109 10.03 10.78 9.75
CA PRO A 109 10.24 10.75 11.19
C PRO A 109 9.38 9.65 11.82
N ARG A 110 9.85 9.09 12.95
CA ARG A 110 9.14 8.02 13.69
C ARG A 110 7.92 8.59 14.41
N LEU A 111 6.77 8.55 13.76
CA LEU A 111 5.49 9.03 14.28
C LEU A 111 4.51 7.84 14.39
N GLU A 112 4.03 7.54 15.59
CA GLU A 112 3.19 6.36 15.85
C GLU A 112 1.91 6.37 15.00
N ARG A 113 1.22 7.50 14.90
CA ARG A 113 0.00 7.63 14.08
C ARG A 113 0.25 7.48 12.58
N VAL A 114 1.41 7.88 12.09
CA VAL A 114 1.82 7.73 10.69
C VAL A 114 2.09 6.27 10.35
N ARG A 115 2.54 5.45 11.29
CA ARG A 115 2.74 4.01 11.08
C ARG A 115 1.47 3.28 10.66
N THR A 116 0.31 3.71 11.14
CA THR A 116 -0.99 3.15 10.73
C THR A 116 -1.30 3.49 9.27
N LEU A 117 -1.09 4.74 8.90
CA LEU A 117 -1.26 5.23 7.53
C LEU A 117 -0.35 4.49 6.55
N LEU A 118 0.91 4.33 6.91
CA LEU A 118 1.95 3.67 6.10
C LEU A 118 1.98 2.15 6.26
N SER A 119 0.91 1.55 6.78
CA SER A 119 0.79 0.10 6.92
C SER A 119 0.27 -0.54 5.62
N PRO A 120 0.69 -1.75 5.28
CA PRO A 120 0.14 -2.52 4.16
C PRO A 120 -1.39 -2.74 4.21
N PHE A 121 -2.01 -2.55 5.38
CA PHE A 121 -3.47 -2.55 5.57
C PHE A 121 -4.07 -1.16 5.68
N GLY A 122 -3.25 -0.12 5.56
CA GLY A 122 -3.74 1.25 5.55
C GLY A 122 -4.70 1.47 4.38
N PRO A 123 -5.52 2.52 4.45
CA PRO A 123 -6.29 2.95 3.31
C PRO A 123 -5.38 3.16 2.11
N VAL A 124 -5.91 2.92 0.92
CA VAL A 124 -5.19 3.15 -0.34
C VAL A 124 -5.52 4.53 -0.90
N THR A 125 -6.78 4.96 -0.75
CA THR A 125 -7.25 6.24 -1.29
C THR A 125 -8.03 7.02 -0.24
N TRP A 126 -7.97 8.35 -0.35
CA TRP A 126 -8.83 9.31 0.36
C TRP A 126 -9.41 10.28 -0.65
N SER A 127 -10.68 10.59 -0.49
CA SER A 127 -11.25 11.81 -1.05
C SER A 127 -10.96 12.93 -0.05
N VAL A 128 -10.12 13.87 -0.42
CA VAL A 128 -9.74 14.98 0.48
C VAL A 128 -10.93 15.96 0.57
N PRO A 129 -11.50 16.19 1.76
CA PRO A 129 -12.59 17.15 1.92
C PRO A 129 -12.18 18.56 1.47
N ALA A 130 -13.12 19.34 0.93
CA ALA A 130 -12.84 20.67 0.40
C ALA A 130 -12.22 21.60 1.43
N GLU A 131 -12.62 21.49 2.70
CA GLU A 131 -12.07 22.26 3.83
C GLU A 131 -10.63 21.87 4.18
N GLU A 132 -10.22 20.64 3.94
CA GLU A 132 -8.86 20.16 4.20
C GLU A 132 -7.93 20.30 2.98
N TRP A 133 -8.50 20.48 1.78
CA TRP A 133 -7.77 20.52 0.53
C TRP A 133 -6.63 21.54 0.54
N GLY A 134 -6.93 22.80 0.89
CA GLY A 134 -5.93 23.86 0.92
C GLY A 134 -4.80 23.63 1.92
N GLY A 135 -5.05 22.84 2.97
CA GLY A 135 -4.03 22.44 3.96
C GLY A 135 -3.10 21.35 3.42
N ILE A 136 -3.65 20.38 2.73
CA ILE A 136 -2.90 19.27 2.10
C ILE A 136 -2.07 19.79 0.92
N ASP A 137 -2.69 20.56 0.02
CA ASP A 137 -2.02 21.07 -1.18
C ASP A 137 -0.86 22.01 -0.85
N ARG A 138 -1.04 22.93 0.12
CA ARG A 138 0.07 23.75 0.62
C ARG A 138 1.21 22.94 1.22
N ALA A 139 0.89 21.90 1.99
CA ALA A 139 1.93 21.05 2.59
C ALA A 139 2.74 20.31 1.52
N VAL A 140 2.10 19.84 0.45
CA VAL A 140 2.80 19.25 -0.70
C VAL A 140 3.64 20.29 -1.43
N SER A 141 3.09 21.48 -1.68
CA SER A 141 3.81 22.57 -2.37
C SER A 141 5.02 23.06 -1.58
N GLU A 142 4.89 23.23 -0.27
CA GLU A 142 6.00 23.57 0.63
C GLU A 142 7.09 22.50 0.60
N LEU A 143 6.69 21.24 0.68
CA LEU A 143 7.61 20.09 0.59
C LEU A 143 8.34 20.07 -0.76
N GLN A 144 7.68 20.40 -1.90
CA GLN A 144 8.30 20.51 -3.22
C GLN A 144 9.36 21.62 -3.26
N VAL A 145 9.04 22.81 -2.70
CA VAL A 145 9.97 23.94 -2.64
C VAL A 145 11.23 23.58 -1.86
N GLU A 146 11.06 23.02 -0.65
CA GLU A 146 12.22 22.67 0.19
C GLU A 146 12.99 21.47 -0.36
N TYR A 147 12.31 20.51 -0.99
CA TYR A 147 12.96 19.44 -1.74
C TYR A 147 13.82 20.01 -2.87
N SER A 148 13.36 21.02 -3.60
CA SER A 148 14.11 21.65 -4.67
C SER A 148 15.32 22.44 -4.15
N ARG A 149 15.19 23.14 -3.00
CA ARG A 149 16.30 23.83 -2.33
C ARG A 149 17.35 22.86 -1.80
N ALA A 150 16.92 21.81 -1.09
CA ALA A 150 17.81 20.78 -0.57
C ALA A 150 18.65 20.12 -1.68
N ALA A 151 18.21 20.19 -2.96
CA ALA A 151 18.97 19.79 -4.14
C ALA A 151 20.21 20.65 -4.38
N ALA A 152 20.01 21.95 -4.28
CA ALA A 152 21.05 22.91 -4.62
C ALA A 152 22.11 23.01 -3.51
N GLU A 153 21.72 22.85 -2.25
CA GLU A 153 22.55 23.19 -1.10
C GLU A 153 23.35 22.05 -0.50
N ASN A 154 22.99 20.79 -0.76
CA ASN A 154 23.58 19.57 -0.16
C ASN A 154 23.75 19.67 1.38
N SER A 155 22.79 20.31 2.05
CA SER A 155 22.81 20.63 3.48
C SER A 155 22.07 19.55 4.29
N THR A 156 22.62 19.15 5.42
CA THR A 156 21.94 18.25 6.38
C THR A 156 20.71 18.93 6.96
N VAL A 157 20.74 20.25 7.18
CA VAL A 157 19.60 21.02 7.69
C VAL A 157 18.45 21.00 6.70
N SER A 158 18.72 21.18 5.41
CA SER A 158 17.71 21.13 4.36
C SER A 158 17.12 19.70 4.25
N THR A 159 17.94 18.68 4.39
CA THR A 159 17.46 17.27 4.44
C THR A 159 16.54 17.02 5.64
N ASP A 160 16.90 17.51 6.81
CA ASP A 160 16.09 17.38 8.01
C ASP A 160 14.78 18.14 7.91
N LEU A 161 14.80 19.34 7.31
CA LEU A 161 13.58 20.12 7.04
C LEU A 161 12.63 19.35 6.11
N VAL A 162 13.11 18.83 5.00
CA VAL A 162 12.32 17.98 4.08
C VAL A 162 11.71 16.78 4.83
N ARG A 163 12.48 16.14 5.71
CA ARG A 163 12.00 15.03 6.54
C ARG A 163 10.86 15.46 7.47
N GLN A 164 10.96 16.59 8.13
CA GLN A 164 9.92 17.10 9.04
C GLN A 164 8.68 17.55 8.28
N LEU A 165 8.82 18.18 7.12
CA LEU A 165 7.71 18.57 6.26
C LEU A 165 6.95 17.34 5.73
N LEU A 166 7.66 16.28 5.33
CA LEU A 166 7.03 15.01 5.00
C LEU A 166 6.26 14.45 6.20
N GLY A 167 6.84 14.49 7.40
CA GLY A 167 6.16 14.09 8.63
C GLY A 167 4.89 14.89 8.89
N ALA A 168 4.93 16.20 8.69
CA ALA A 168 3.78 17.10 8.83
C ALA A 168 2.67 16.78 7.80
N LEU A 169 3.04 16.54 6.54
CA LEU A 169 2.11 16.09 5.49
C LEU A 169 1.43 14.79 5.90
N LEU A 170 2.20 13.77 6.29
CA LEU A 170 1.67 12.46 6.69
C LEU A 170 0.73 12.55 7.91
N LEU A 171 1.01 13.46 8.87
CA LEU A 171 0.12 13.72 9.99
C LEU A 171 -1.20 14.38 9.55
N ARG A 172 -1.16 15.30 8.56
CA ARG A 172 -2.39 15.88 7.98
C ARG A 172 -3.22 14.79 7.31
N VAL A 173 -2.60 13.92 6.49
CA VAL A 173 -3.28 12.79 5.86
C VAL A 173 -3.88 11.83 6.89
N ALA A 174 -3.17 11.56 7.99
CA ALA A 174 -3.66 10.71 9.07
C ALA A 174 -4.88 11.29 9.83
N ARG A 175 -5.17 12.58 9.66
CA ARG A 175 -6.38 13.23 10.21
C ARG A 175 -7.57 13.17 9.27
N LEU A 176 -7.33 12.90 7.97
CA LEU A 176 -8.42 12.82 7.02
C LEU A 176 -9.39 11.70 7.41
N PRO A 177 -10.71 11.95 7.26
CA PRO A 177 -11.68 10.89 7.45
C PRO A 177 -11.39 9.78 6.46
N VAL A 178 -11.11 8.61 7.00
CA VAL A 178 -11.14 7.40 6.18
C VAL A 178 -12.62 7.11 5.95
N ALA A 179 -13.03 6.88 4.71
CA ALA A 179 -14.38 6.40 4.40
C ALA A 179 -14.52 4.96 4.95
N ILE A 180 -14.60 4.85 6.26
CA ILE A 180 -15.01 3.65 6.97
C ILE A 180 -16.39 3.98 7.52
N ASP A 181 -17.38 3.44 6.87
CA ASP A 181 -18.72 3.32 7.41
C ASP A 181 -18.65 2.52 8.72
N HIS A 182 -18.42 3.18 9.86
CA HIS A 182 -18.83 2.63 11.19
C HIS A 182 -18.51 3.63 12.29
N ALA A 183 -19.57 3.96 13.03
CA ALA A 183 -19.60 4.83 14.19
C ALA A 183 -18.79 4.28 15.38
N ASP A 184 -18.12 5.17 16.01
CA ASP A 184 -17.77 5.45 17.40
C ASP A 184 -17.98 4.33 18.44
N ASP A 185 -16.85 3.64 18.77
CA ASP A 185 -16.62 3.10 20.12
C ASP A 185 -15.07 2.95 20.35
N GLY A 186 -14.44 4.04 20.42
CA GLY A 186 -13.12 4.49 19.98
C GLY A 186 -11.86 3.91 20.52
N HIS A 187 -11.26 4.46 21.54
CA HIS A 187 -9.80 4.42 21.69
C HIS A 187 -9.19 3.05 22.05
N ARG A 188 -9.83 2.23 22.88
CA ARG A 188 -9.29 0.90 23.24
C ARG A 188 -9.45 -0.16 22.15
N SER A 189 -10.52 -0.05 21.37
CA SER A 189 -10.77 -0.96 20.25
C SER A 189 -9.75 -0.73 19.14
N ASP A 190 -9.38 0.53 18.89
CA ASP A 190 -8.40 0.91 17.89
C ASP A 190 -6.99 0.41 18.26
N GLU A 191 -6.53 0.58 19.52
CA GLU A 191 -5.22 0.10 19.96
C GLU A 191 -5.09 -1.43 19.88
N THR A 192 -6.12 -2.17 20.26
CA THR A 192 -6.16 -3.64 20.12
C THR A 192 -6.07 -4.04 18.65
N PHE A 193 -6.82 -3.40 17.78
CA PHE A 193 -6.80 -3.66 16.35
C PHE A 193 -5.44 -3.33 15.72
N GLN A 194 -4.84 -2.19 16.05
CA GLN A 194 -3.53 -1.81 15.56
C GLN A 194 -2.42 -2.78 16.02
N SER A 195 -2.50 -3.23 17.27
CA SER A 195 -1.57 -4.23 17.80
C SER A 195 -1.71 -5.57 17.09
N PHE A 196 -2.94 -6.02 16.85
CA PHE A 196 -3.23 -7.20 16.05
C PHE A 196 -2.65 -7.09 14.62
N ARG A 197 -2.86 -5.95 13.95
CA ARG A 197 -2.35 -5.73 12.60
C ARG A 197 -0.83 -5.84 12.54
N ARG A 198 -0.13 -5.26 13.51
CA ARG A 198 1.34 -5.35 13.59
C ARG A 198 1.81 -6.79 13.75
N GLU A 199 1.16 -7.57 14.61
CA GLU A 199 1.49 -8.99 14.82
C GLU A 199 1.13 -9.84 13.58
N LEU A 200 0.01 -9.53 12.93
CA LEU A 200 -0.39 -10.23 11.70
C LEU A 200 0.65 -10.04 10.59
N GLU A 201 1.15 -8.82 10.36
CA GLU A 201 2.19 -8.60 9.35
C GLU A 201 3.49 -9.34 9.62
N LYS A 202 3.87 -9.51 10.88
CA LYS A 202 5.08 -10.27 11.21
C LYS A 202 4.95 -11.75 10.89
N ASP A 203 3.73 -12.31 11.03
CA ASP A 203 3.60 -13.76 11.21
C ASP A 203 2.46 -14.43 10.42
N PHE A 204 1.80 -13.71 9.49
CA PHE A 204 0.67 -14.24 8.71
C PHE A 204 1.01 -15.53 7.95
N ALA A 205 2.27 -15.72 7.56
CA ALA A 205 2.75 -16.92 6.87
C ALA A 205 2.96 -18.10 7.82
N THR A 206 3.04 -17.87 9.13
CA THR A 206 3.36 -18.91 10.13
C THR A 206 2.11 -19.44 10.80
N THR A 207 1.16 -18.57 11.17
CA THR A 207 -0.07 -18.98 11.86
C THR A 207 -1.31 -18.28 11.32
N ARG A 208 -2.40 -19.05 11.21
CA ARG A 208 -3.73 -18.55 10.86
C ARG A 208 -4.72 -18.60 12.01
N ASN A 209 -4.23 -18.86 13.22
CA ASN A 209 -5.07 -18.98 14.41
C ASN A 209 -5.23 -17.62 15.11
N ALA A 210 -6.42 -17.03 15.05
CA ALA A 210 -6.73 -15.75 15.68
C ALA A 210 -6.51 -15.75 17.21
N ALA A 211 -6.66 -16.89 17.89
CA ALA A 211 -6.41 -16.98 19.32
C ALA A 211 -4.91 -16.81 19.67
N VAL A 212 -4.01 -17.25 18.78
CA VAL A 212 -2.57 -17.06 18.94
C VAL A 212 -2.24 -15.56 18.91
N TYR A 213 -2.80 -14.83 17.95
CA TYR A 213 -2.61 -13.38 17.85
C TYR A 213 -3.21 -12.65 19.05
N ALA A 214 -4.42 -13.03 19.48
CA ALA A 214 -5.04 -12.46 20.67
C ALA A 214 -4.15 -12.63 21.92
N GLY A 215 -3.62 -13.84 22.13
CA GLY A 215 -2.70 -14.12 23.25
C GLY A 215 -1.42 -13.30 23.20
N ARG A 216 -0.81 -13.12 22.00
CA ARG A 216 0.42 -12.33 21.83
C ARG A 216 0.25 -10.85 22.15
N ILE A 217 -0.92 -10.28 21.86
CA ILE A 217 -1.22 -8.89 22.17
C ILE A 217 -1.84 -8.69 23.57
N GLY A 218 -1.96 -9.77 24.38
CA GLY A 218 -2.48 -9.69 25.73
C GLY A 218 -3.99 -9.55 25.85
N TYR A 219 -4.76 -9.94 24.81
CA TYR A 219 -6.22 -9.84 24.78
C TYR A 219 -6.91 -11.19 24.60
N SER A 220 -8.19 -11.26 24.96
CA SER A 220 -9.02 -12.43 24.63
C SER A 220 -9.39 -12.43 23.14
N LEU A 221 -9.63 -13.61 22.58
CA LEU A 221 -10.15 -13.74 21.20
C LEU A 221 -11.46 -12.96 21.00
N ARG A 222 -12.32 -12.90 22.03
CA ARG A 222 -13.56 -12.12 22.01
C ARG A 222 -13.29 -10.62 21.88
N SER A 223 -12.33 -10.10 22.66
CA SER A 223 -11.93 -8.68 22.60
C SER A 223 -11.30 -8.35 21.25
N LEU A 224 -10.43 -9.22 20.74
CA LEU A 224 -9.84 -9.06 19.41
C LEU A 224 -10.90 -9.03 18.31
N ASN A 225 -11.85 -9.99 18.32
CA ASN A 225 -12.91 -9.99 17.31
C ASN A 225 -13.78 -8.74 17.38
N ARG A 226 -14.12 -8.25 18.59
CA ARG A 226 -14.87 -7.01 18.76
C ARG A 226 -14.10 -5.81 18.16
N ALA A 227 -12.80 -5.71 18.42
CA ALA A 227 -11.95 -4.65 17.88
C ALA A 227 -11.86 -4.71 16.34
N CYS A 228 -11.69 -5.92 15.78
CA CYS A 228 -11.67 -6.13 14.33
C CYS A 228 -13.03 -5.78 13.70
N GLN A 229 -14.13 -6.21 14.33
CA GLN A 229 -15.49 -5.93 13.86
C GLN A 229 -15.78 -4.43 13.88
N ALA A 230 -15.42 -3.73 14.94
CA ALA A 230 -15.60 -2.28 15.04
C ALA A 230 -14.77 -1.53 14.00
N ALA A 231 -13.53 -1.96 13.74
CA ALA A 231 -12.62 -1.27 12.82
C ALA A 231 -12.85 -1.60 11.35
N THR A 232 -13.42 -2.77 11.00
CA THR A 232 -13.44 -3.27 9.62
C THR A 232 -14.72 -3.98 9.19
N GLY A 233 -15.67 -4.16 10.10
CA GLY A 233 -16.85 -5.01 9.84
C GLY A 233 -16.53 -6.51 9.67
N ARG A 234 -15.30 -6.97 10.00
CA ARG A 234 -14.85 -8.34 9.78
C ARG A 234 -14.26 -8.95 11.04
N SER A 235 -14.31 -10.28 11.15
CA SER A 235 -13.65 -10.99 12.25
C SER A 235 -12.13 -11.02 12.08
N ALA A 236 -11.38 -11.21 13.17
CA ALA A 236 -9.93 -11.39 13.13
C ALA A 236 -9.51 -12.53 12.19
N LYS A 237 -10.24 -13.65 12.21
CA LYS A 237 -9.99 -14.78 11.30
C LYS A 237 -10.15 -14.39 9.83
N ALA A 238 -11.19 -13.64 9.50
CA ALA A 238 -11.42 -13.17 8.13
C ALA A 238 -10.33 -12.21 7.65
N LEU A 239 -9.77 -11.39 8.55
CA LEU A 239 -8.65 -10.51 8.22
C LEU A 239 -7.35 -11.30 8.01
N ILE A 240 -7.07 -12.31 8.83
CA ILE A 240 -5.93 -13.20 8.65
C ILE A 240 -6.03 -13.91 7.30
N ASP A 241 -7.19 -14.49 7.00
CA ASP A 241 -7.40 -15.24 5.76
C ASP A 241 -7.26 -14.32 4.53
N ALA A 242 -7.82 -13.13 4.59
CA ALA A 242 -7.67 -12.14 3.52
C ALA A 242 -6.21 -11.75 3.29
N ARG A 243 -5.42 -11.58 4.36
CA ARG A 243 -4.00 -11.24 4.24
C ARG A 243 -3.20 -12.37 3.60
N VAL A 244 -3.46 -13.60 4.01
CA VAL A 244 -2.81 -14.78 3.44
C VAL A 244 -3.21 -14.97 1.96
N ALA A 245 -4.51 -14.78 1.64
CA ALA A 245 -5.01 -14.86 0.27
C ALA A 245 -4.38 -13.78 -0.64
N LEU A 246 -4.22 -12.56 -0.14
CA LEU A 246 -3.56 -11.48 -0.88
C LEU A 246 -2.10 -11.84 -1.19
N GLU A 247 -1.36 -12.35 -0.21
CA GLU A 247 0.03 -12.77 -0.46
C GLU A 247 0.10 -13.96 -1.42
N ALA A 248 -0.84 -14.91 -1.31
CA ALA A 248 -0.95 -16.02 -2.25
C ALA A 248 -1.17 -15.51 -3.69
N LYS A 249 -2.09 -14.56 -3.89
CA LYS A 249 -2.33 -13.91 -5.18
C LYS A 249 -1.05 -13.27 -5.73
N ARG A 250 -0.34 -12.48 -4.90
CA ARG A 250 0.92 -11.84 -5.28
C ARG A 250 1.97 -12.86 -5.72
N MET A 251 2.15 -13.93 -4.96
CA MET A 251 3.11 -14.99 -5.29
C MET A 251 2.72 -15.76 -6.55
N LEU A 252 1.43 -16.08 -6.72
CA LEU A 252 0.93 -16.80 -7.91
C LEU A 252 1.04 -15.98 -9.18
N ALA A 253 0.71 -14.69 -9.13
CA ALA A 253 0.76 -13.80 -10.28
C ALA A 253 2.19 -13.44 -10.68
N HIS A 254 3.12 -13.38 -9.70
CA HIS A 254 4.39 -12.70 -9.90
C HIS A 254 5.63 -13.55 -9.61
N THR A 255 5.47 -14.87 -9.44
CA THR A 255 6.59 -15.80 -9.31
C THR A 255 6.34 -17.06 -10.13
N THR A 256 7.41 -17.76 -10.48
CA THR A 256 7.35 -19.07 -11.14
C THR A 256 7.11 -20.22 -10.16
N LEU A 257 6.89 -19.92 -8.87
CA LEU A 257 6.66 -20.94 -7.85
C LEU A 257 5.41 -21.77 -8.16
N SER A 258 5.48 -23.08 -8.00
CA SER A 258 4.30 -23.92 -8.09
C SER A 258 3.26 -23.55 -7.01
N ALA A 259 1.99 -23.82 -7.23
CA ALA A 259 0.95 -23.63 -6.22
C ALA A 259 1.27 -24.34 -4.89
N ALA A 260 1.87 -25.53 -4.95
CA ALA A 260 2.33 -26.24 -3.77
C ALA A 260 3.44 -25.48 -3.02
N ALA A 261 4.41 -24.92 -3.73
CA ALA A 261 5.48 -24.13 -3.14
C ALA A 261 4.97 -22.82 -2.52
N VAL A 262 4.00 -22.16 -3.15
CA VAL A 262 3.30 -20.99 -2.59
C VAL A 262 2.57 -21.39 -1.30
N GLY A 263 1.80 -22.46 -1.32
CA GLY A 263 1.10 -22.97 -0.13
C GLY A 263 2.07 -23.24 1.01
N HIS A 264 3.18 -23.93 0.75
CA HIS A 264 4.18 -24.21 1.76
C HIS A 264 4.80 -22.94 2.37
N ARG A 265 5.14 -21.94 1.55
CA ARG A 265 5.65 -20.66 2.02
C ARG A 265 4.65 -19.87 2.89
N LEU A 266 3.36 -20.12 2.70
CA LEU A 266 2.27 -19.52 3.48
C LEU A 266 1.82 -20.40 4.65
N GLY A 267 2.65 -21.38 5.05
CA GLY A 267 2.42 -22.21 6.22
C GLY A 267 1.33 -23.29 6.05
N PHE A 268 1.03 -23.70 4.83
CA PHE A 268 0.18 -24.87 4.59
C PHE A 268 1.03 -26.14 4.53
N SER A 269 0.69 -27.12 5.34
CA SER A 269 1.37 -28.44 5.37
C SER A 269 1.10 -29.24 4.09
N GLU A 270 -0.04 -29.02 3.43
CA GLU A 270 -0.47 -29.75 2.25
C GLU A 270 -0.97 -28.82 1.15
N ALA A 271 -0.59 -29.12 -0.09
CA ALA A 271 -1.01 -28.36 -1.28
C ALA A 271 -2.54 -28.37 -1.47
N THR A 272 -3.20 -29.47 -1.11
CA THR A 272 -4.66 -29.62 -1.17
C THR A 272 -5.37 -28.64 -0.23
N ASN A 273 -4.84 -28.45 0.98
CA ASN A 273 -5.40 -27.51 1.96
C ASN A 273 -5.22 -26.06 1.49
N PHE A 274 -4.08 -25.74 0.90
CA PHE A 274 -3.86 -24.45 0.26
C PHE A 274 -4.84 -24.22 -0.90
N THR A 275 -5.02 -25.17 -1.79
CA THR A 275 -5.94 -25.04 -2.91
C THR A 275 -7.38 -24.82 -2.44
N LYS A 276 -7.88 -25.60 -1.47
CA LYS A 276 -9.21 -25.40 -0.88
C LYS A 276 -9.37 -24.02 -0.23
N PHE A 277 -8.35 -23.59 0.51
CA PHE A 277 -8.30 -22.25 1.09
C PHE A 277 -8.38 -21.17 0.02
N PHE A 278 -7.52 -21.27 -0.99
CA PHE A 278 -7.43 -20.25 -2.05
C PHE A 278 -8.75 -20.16 -2.84
N VAL A 279 -9.36 -21.29 -3.19
CA VAL A 279 -10.67 -21.31 -3.86
C VAL A 279 -11.76 -20.66 -2.98
N ARG A 280 -11.77 -20.95 -1.69
CA ARG A 280 -12.73 -20.36 -0.77
C ARG A 280 -12.59 -18.82 -0.71
N GLU A 281 -11.36 -18.31 -0.70
CA GLU A 281 -11.09 -16.85 -0.55
C GLU A 281 -11.20 -16.09 -1.87
N THR A 282 -10.99 -16.75 -3.02
CA THR A 282 -10.86 -16.05 -4.31
C THR A 282 -11.88 -16.49 -5.36
N GLY A 283 -12.56 -17.61 -5.16
CA GLY A 283 -13.45 -18.21 -6.15
C GLY A 283 -12.74 -18.99 -7.27
N LEU A 284 -11.40 -18.91 -7.38
CA LEU A 284 -10.63 -19.53 -8.43
C LEU A 284 -9.62 -20.54 -7.89
N THR A 285 -9.26 -21.55 -8.68
CA THR A 285 -8.10 -22.37 -8.33
C THR A 285 -6.80 -21.58 -8.51
N PRO A 286 -5.71 -21.93 -7.77
CA PRO A 286 -4.42 -21.26 -7.94
C PRO A 286 -3.90 -21.25 -9.41
N GLY A 287 -4.15 -22.37 -10.14
CA GLY A 287 -3.77 -22.46 -11.55
C GLY A 287 -4.63 -21.59 -12.46
N ALA A 288 -5.95 -21.57 -12.25
CA ALA A 288 -6.86 -20.71 -13.01
C ALA A 288 -6.55 -19.22 -12.76
N PHE A 289 -6.33 -18.83 -11.49
CA PHE A 289 -5.94 -17.47 -11.14
C PHE A 289 -4.65 -17.05 -11.85
N ARG A 290 -3.62 -17.91 -11.84
CA ARG A 290 -2.37 -17.62 -12.55
C ARG A 290 -2.58 -17.45 -14.05
N ALA A 291 -3.42 -18.28 -14.68
CA ALA A 291 -3.68 -18.20 -16.11
C ALA A 291 -4.46 -16.93 -16.51
N ASP A 292 -5.26 -16.40 -15.57
CA ASP A 292 -6.07 -15.19 -15.78
C ASP A 292 -5.24 -13.89 -15.64
N GLU A 293 -4.16 -13.95 -14.84
CA GLU A 293 -3.26 -12.82 -14.60
C GLU A 293 -2.06 -12.76 -15.57
N LEU A 294 -1.86 -13.78 -16.40
CA LEU A 294 -0.81 -13.86 -17.43
C LEU A 294 -1.34 -13.47 -18.82
#